data_197f7c3a54104bdcbb29143f7f51a2fd
#
_entry.id   197f7c3a54104bdcbb29143f7f51a2fd
#
_cell.length_a   1.000
_cell.length_b   1.000
_cell.length_c   1.000
_cell.angle_alpha   90.00
_cell.angle_beta   90.00
_cell.angle_gamma   90.00
#
_symmetry.space_group_name_H-M   'P 1'
#
loop_
_entity.id
_entity.type
_entity.pdbx_description
1 polymer ?
#
loop_
_entity_poly.entity_id
_entity_poly.type
_entity_poly.pdbx_seq_one_letter_code
_entity_poly.pdbx_strand_id
1 'polypeptide(L)'
;ACRDVLDPTDKLIADANTGWTMHEAARVVNAVRDVDVYIEQPCPTYEECLNIRKRTPLPFILDEVIDSVAMILRGAADGAMDNVNIKISKFGGLTKAKQARDLCISLGIAMTLEDSWGGDIVTASIAHLAHGTPPELLFTSTDFNSYVTTSIADGAPQRKEGRMSASTQPGLGVTPKWDVLGDPVSRFE
;
A
#
# COMPACT_ATOMS: atom_id res chain seq x y z
N ALA A 1 18.10 -8.35 -14.96
CA ALA A 1 17.87 -9.59 -14.20
C ALA A 1 16.38 -9.76 -13.87
N CYS A 2 15.76 -8.93 -12.96
CA CYS A 2 14.34 -9.12 -12.61
C CYS A 2 13.43 -9.09 -13.85
N ARG A 3 13.56 -8.05 -14.69
CA ARG A 3 12.77 -7.90 -15.92
C ARG A 3 12.79 -9.14 -16.83
N ASP A 4 13.88 -9.87 -16.83
CA ASP A 4 14.10 -10.98 -17.77
C ASP A 4 13.36 -12.27 -17.36
N VAL A 5 12.77 -12.29 -16.16
CA VAL A 5 12.02 -13.42 -15.59
C VAL A 5 10.56 -13.11 -15.29
N LEU A 6 10.12 -11.86 -15.55
CA LEU A 6 8.74 -11.43 -15.34
C LEU A 6 7.88 -11.74 -16.56
N ASP A 7 6.63 -12.12 -16.31
CA ASP A 7 5.60 -12.21 -17.34
C ASP A 7 5.15 -10.80 -17.77
N PRO A 8 4.62 -10.62 -19.00
CA PRO A 8 4.16 -9.33 -19.48
C PRO A 8 3.05 -8.66 -18.64
N THR A 9 2.37 -9.44 -17.80
CA THR A 9 1.32 -8.98 -16.89
C THR A 9 1.82 -8.58 -15.51
N ASP A 10 3.06 -8.95 -15.18
CA ASP A 10 3.67 -8.61 -13.89
C ASP A 10 4.01 -7.11 -13.81
N LYS A 11 3.94 -6.57 -12.60
CA LYS A 11 4.33 -5.18 -12.31
C LYS A 11 5.63 -5.18 -11.51
N LEU A 12 6.63 -4.51 -12.03
CA LEU A 12 7.89 -4.30 -11.33
C LEU A 12 7.83 -2.99 -10.55
N ILE A 13 8.14 -3.05 -9.26
CA ILE A 13 8.21 -1.88 -8.39
C ILE A 13 9.63 -1.78 -7.85
N ALA A 14 10.21 -0.60 -7.95
CA ALA A 14 11.48 -0.24 -7.32
C ALA A 14 11.18 0.66 -6.13
N ASP A 15 10.95 0.05 -4.99
CA ASP A 15 10.69 0.75 -3.73
C ASP A 15 12.03 1.09 -3.05
N ALA A 16 12.29 2.36 -2.88
CA ALA A 16 13.47 2.87 -2.21
C ALA A 16 13.25 3.12 -0.72
N ASN A 17 12.02 3.05 -0.23
CA ASN A 17 11.67 3.32 1.17
C ASN A 17 12.36 4.58 1.71
N THR A 18 12.24 5.69 0.98
CA THR A 18 12.87 7.00 1.31
C THR A 18 14.40 7.02 1.25
N GLY A 19 15.06 5.94 0.85
CA GLY A 19 16.50 5.71 1.08
C GLY A 19 17.45 6.47 0.17
N TRP A 20 16.97 7.19 -0.87
CA TRP A 20 17.85 7.89 -1.80
C TRP A 20 17.85 9.40 -1.56
N THR A 21 19.04 9.99 -1.69
CA THR A 21 19.15 11.42 -1.91
C THR A 21 18.65 11.80 -3.32
N MET A 22 18.31 13.06 -3.53
CA MET A 22 17.80 13.52 -4.85
C MET A 22 18.75 13.21 -6.02
N HIS A 23 20.07 13.30 -5.80
CA HIS A 23 21.01 13.02 -6.91
C HIS A 23 21.12 11.52 -7.20
N GLU A 24 21.01 10.67 -6.19
CA GLU A 24 20.97 9.20 -6.35
C GLU A 24 19.68 8.78 -7.06
N ALA A 25 18.53 9.28 -6.58
CA ALA A 25 17.24 9.05 -7.22
C ALA A 25 17.24 9.46 -8.69
N ALA A 26 17.73 10.67 -9.00
CA ALA A 26 17.85 11.15 -10.37
C ALA A 26 18.75 10.25 -11.24
N ARG A 27 19.84 9.74 -10.69
CA ARG A 27 20.72 8.79 -11.38
C ARG A 27 20.04 7.47 -11.66
N VAL A 28 19.31 6.93 -10.67
CA VAL A 28 18.59 5.64 -10.81
C VAL A 28 17.48 5.75 -11.84
N VAL A 29 16.58 6.75 -11.74
CA VAL A 29 15.45 6.88 -12.68
C VAL A 29 15.92 7.09 -14.12
N ASN A 30 17.06 7.75 -14.31
CA ASN A 30 17.67 7.88 -15.65
C ASN A 30 18.27 6.55 -16.15
N ALA A 31 18.86 5.76 -15.25
CA ALA A 31 19.47 4.47 -15.64
C ALA A 31 18.43 3.41 -16.01
N VAL A 32 17.21 3.50 -15.46
CA VAL A 32 16.13 2.54 -15.69
C VAL A 32 15.01 3.08 -16.59
N ARG A 33 15.22 4.23 -17.25
CA ARG A 33 14.19 4.93 -18.06
C ARG A 33 13.53 4.08 -19.15
N ASP A 34 14.22 3.05 -19.63
CA ASP A 34 13.75 2.14 -20.67
C ASP A 34 13.27 0.79 -20.07
N VAL A 35 13.06 0.74 -18.77
CA VAL A 35 12.50 -0.40 -18.05
C VAL A 35 11.08 -0.07 -17.63
N ASP A 36 10.13 -1.01 -17.86
CA ASP A 36 8.78 -0.87 -17.32
C ASP A 36 8.83 -1.14 -15.81
N VAL A 37 8.96 -0.08 -15.04
CA VAL A 37 9.12 -0.12 -13.58
C VAL A 37 8.45 1.08 -12.93
N TYR A 38 7.72 0.84 -11.87
CA TYR A 38 7.20 1.87 -10.98
C TYR A 38 8.29 2.31 -10.00
N ILE A 39 8.44 3.61 -9.83
CA ILE A 39 9.36 4.17 -8.81
C ILE A 39 8.55 4.51 -7.58
N GLU A 40 8.87 3.87 -6.46
CA GLU A 40 8.17 4.07 -5.21
C GLU A 40 9.03 4.82 -4.21
N GLN A 41 8.46 5.88 -3.62
CA GLN A 41 8.98 6.73 -2.55
C GLN A 41 10.53 6.86 -2.55
N PRO A 42 11.12 7.45 -3.59
CA PRO A 42 12.58 7.46 -3.75
C PRO A 42 13.30 8.31 -2.70
N CYS A 43 12.65 9.37 -2.21
CA CYS A 43 13.26 10.36 -1.31
C CYS A 43 12.42 10.56 -0.04
N PRO A 44 13.03 11.11 1.04
CA PRO A 44 12.37 11.29 2.34
C PRO A 44 11.18 12.25 2.32
N THR A 45 11.23 13.31 1.50
CA THR A 45 10.20 14.35 1.52
C THR A 45 9.35 14.37 0.26
N TYR A 46 8.14 14.89 0.40
CA TYR A 46 7.21 15.09 -0.72
C TYR A 46 7.82 15.96 -1.82
N GLU A 47 8.49 17.05 -1.44
CA GLU A 47 9.09 18.00 -2.37
C GLU A 47 10.22 17.38 -3.19
N GLU A 48 11.03 16.54 -2.56
CA GLU A 48 12.09 15.78 -3.25
C GLU A 48 11.49 14.77 -4.21
N CYS A 49 10.49 13.99 -3.78
CA CYS A 49 9.77 13.05 -4.63
C CYS A 49 9.13 13.74 -5.83
N LEU A 50 8.45 14.88 -5.62
CA LEU A 50 7.86 15.68 -6.70
C LEU A 50 8.92 16.19 -7.69
N ASN A 51 10.11 16.57 -7.19
CA ASN A 51 11.23 16.94 -8.05
C ASN A 51 11.74 15.79 -8.91
N ILE A 52 11.82 14.59 -8.36
CA ILE A 52 12.22 13.39 -9.12
C ILE A 52 11.12 13.02 -10.13
N ARG A 53 9.84 13.05 -9.71
CA ARG A 53 8.70 12.80 -10.61
C ARG A 53 8.77 13.65 -11.88
N LYS A 54 9.11 14.93 -11.76
CA LYS A 54 9.23 15.86 -12.89
C LYS A 54 10.40 15.56 -13.85
N ARG A 55 11.30 14.65 -13.47
CA ARG A 55 12.49 14.30 -14.26
C ARG A 55 12.39 12.94 -14.96
N THR A 56 11.31 12.21 -14.73
CA THR A 56 11.12 10.88 -15.31
C THR A 56 9.72 10.68 -15.86
N PRO A 57 9.55 9.96 -16.97
CA PRO A 57 8.26 9.53 -17.46
C PRO A 57 7.76 8.25 -16.78
N LEU A 58 8.60 7.61 -15.95
CA LEU A 58 8.24 6.36 -15.28
C LEU A 58 7.06 6.55 -14.32
N PRO A 59 6.18 5.57 -14.19
CA PRO A 59 5.08 5.64 -13.23
C PRO A 59 5.61 5.73 -11.80
N PHE A 60 4.87 6.47 -10.95
CA PHE A 60 5.37 6.91 -9.66
C PHE A 60 4.37 6.58 -8.54
N ILE A 61 4.87 6.00 -7.47
CA ILE A 61 4.11 5.63 -6.28
C ILE A 61 4.57 6.49 -5.11
N LEU A 62 3.64 7.10 -4.39
CA LEU A 62 3.92 7.76 -3.11
C LEU A 62 3.38 6.91 -1.96
N ASP A 63 4.22 6.69 -0.95
CA ASP A 63 3.93 5.91 0.24
C ASP A 63 4.09 6.74 1.53
N GLU A 64 5.31 6.85 2.05
CA GLU A 64 5.54 7.41 3.39
C GLU A 64 5.01 8.82 3.58
N VAL A 65 5.04 9.62 2.54
CA VAL A 65 4.54 11.02 2.58
C VAL A 65 3.02 11.13 2.46
N ILE A 66 2.32 10.03 2.20
CA ILE A 66 0.85 10.00 2.12
C ILE A 66 0.27 9.51 3.44
N ASP A 67 -0.01 10.43 4.32
CA ASP A 67 -0.54 10.20 5.67
C ASP A 67 -1.95 10.77 5.90
N SER A 68 -2.49 11.47 4.92
CA SER A 68 -3.77 12.17 5.05
C SER A 68 -4.46 12.38 3.70
N VAL A 69 -5.77 12.59 3.75
CA VAL A 69 -6.57 13.01 2.58
C VAL A 69 -6.03 14.29 1.95
N ALA A 70 -5.52 15.23 2.76
CA ALA A 70 -4.93 16.47 2.28
C ALA A 70 -3.69 16.21 1.40
N MET A 71 -2.85 15.24 1.77
CA MET A 71 -1.68 14.87 0.97
C MET A 71 -2.08 14.17 -0.33
N ILE A 72 -3.13 13.37 -0.35
CA ILE A 72 -3.68 12.80 -1.59
C ILE A 72 -4.16 13.90 -2.54
N LEU A 73 -4.93 14.87 -2.02
CA LEU A 73 -5.40 16.01 -2.82
C LEU A 73 -4.24 16.85 -3.38
N ARG A 74 -3.23 17.10 -2.55
CA ARG A 74 -2.03 17.80 -2.98
C ARG A 74 -1.30 17.02 -4.08
N GLY A 75 -1.06 15.72 -3.87
CA GLY A 75 -0.39 14.86 -4.86
C GLY A 75 -1.13 14.79 -6.18
N ALA A 76 -2.46 14.73 -6.16
CA ALA A 76 -3.29 14.77 -7.35
C ALA A 76 -3.17 16.12 -8.08
N ALA A 77 -3.23 17.25 -7.36
CA ALA A 77 -3.12 18.59 -7.94
C ALA A 77 -1.74 18.84 -8.58
N ASP A 78 -0.68 18.33 -7.96
CA ASP A 78 0.70 18.48 -8.44
C ASP A 78 1.09 17.46 -9.52
N GLY A 79 0.25 16.44 -9.80
CA GLY A 79 0.58 15.32 -10.68
C GLY A 79 1.76 14.48 -10.14
N ALA A 80 1.86 14.39 -8.81
CA ALA A 80 3.01 13.82 -8.13
C ALA A 80 3.07 12.30 -8.13
N MET A 81 1.95 11.62 -8.46
CA MET A 81 1.82 10.17 -8.35
C MET A 81 0.83 9.61 -9.37
N ASP A 82 1.04 8.38 -9.77
CA ASP A 82 0.12 7.57 -10.57
C ASP A 82 -0.59 6.54 -9.69
N ASN A 83 0.07 6.14 -8.60
CA ASN A 83 -0.44 5.23 -7.59
C ASN A 83 -0.08 5.75 -6.18
N VAL A 84 -0.85 5.35 -5.18
CA VAL A 84 -0.65 5.73 -3.79
C VAL A 84 -0.80 4.53 -2.86
N ASN A 85 0.07 4.44 -1.85
CA ASN A 85 -0.07 3.44 -0.81
C ASN A 85 -0.94 3.97 0.33
N ILE A 86 -2.05 3.28 0.60
CA ILE A 86 -2.96 3.59 1.71
C ILE A 86 -2.70 2.59 2.82
N LYS A 87 -1.97 3.03 3.85
CA LYS A 87 -1.71 2.28 5.08
C LYS A 87 -2.77 2.63 6.11
N ILE A 88 -3.59 1.64 6.52
CA ILE A 88 -4.77 1.85 7.37
C ILE A 88 -4.39 2.56 8.68
N SER A 89 -3.27 2.17 9.30
CA SER A 89 -2.77 2.76 10.56
C SER A 89 -2.37 4.23 10.39
N LYS A 90 -1.74 4.61 9.27
CA LYS A 90 -1.33 6.00 8.99
C LYS A 90 -2.53 6.94 8.88
N PHE A 91 -3.62 6.46 8.32
CA PHE A 91 -4.88 7.22 8.25
C PHE A 91 -5.67 7.22 9.57
N GLY A 92 -5.27 6.42 10.56
CA GLY A 92 -5.93 6.33 11.85
C GLY A 92 -7.17 5.42 11.86
N GLY A 93 -7.17 4.38 11.04
CA GLY A 93 -8.15 3.31 11.01
C GLY A 93 -8.96 3.20 9.73
N LEU A 94 -9.78 2.13 9.65
CA LEU A 94 -10.53 1.74 8.45
C LEU A 94 -11.46 2.83 7.91
N THR A 95 -12.13 3.58 8.78
CA THR A 95 -13.07 4.63 8.34
C THR A 95 -12.36 5.71 7.53
N LYS A 96 -11.21 6.18 8.02
CA LYS A 96 -10.42 7.20 7.33
C LYS A 96 -9.69 6.65 6.10
N ALA A 97 -9.19 5.42 6.19
CA ALA A 97 -8.60 4.75 5.03
C ALA A 97 -9.64 4.54 3.92
N LYS A 98 -10.90 4.20 4.27
CA LYS A 98 -12.00 4.15 3.31
C LYS A 98 -12.28 5.52 2.67
N GLN A 99 -12.26 6.61 3.43
CA GLN A 99 -12.43 7.96 2.87
C GLN A 99 -11.31 8.30 1.88
N ALA A 100 -10.06 7.96 2.22
CA ALA A 100 -8.91 8.12 1.33
C ALA A 100 -9.07 7.30 0.04
N ARG A 101 -9.48 6.03 0.15
CA ARG A 101 -9.79 5.15 -0.97
C ARG A 101 -10.89 5.74 -1.88
N ASP A 102 -12.01 6.16 -1.30
CA ASP A 102 -13.15 6.72 -2.04
C ASP A 102 -12.75 8.01 -2.79
N LEU A 103 -11.86 8.81 -2.19
CA LEU A 103 -11.27 9.97 -2.85
C LEU A 103 -10.40 9.55 -4.04
N CYS A 104 -9.51 8.57 -3.88
CA CYS A 104 -8.67 8.06 -4.96
C CYS A 104 -9.52 7.51 -6.11
N ILE A 105 -10.61 6.79 -5.82
CA ILE A 105 -11.58 6.34 -6.83
C ILE A 105 -12.14 7.53 -7.62
N SER A 106 -12.55 8.59 -6.92
CA SER A 106 -13.12 9.80 -7.54
C SER A 106 -12.09 10.55 -8.41
N LEU A 107 -10.82 10.44 -8.08
CA LEU A 107 -9.70 11.08 -8.79
C LEU A 107 -9.09 10.17 -9.88
N GLY A 108 -9.50 8.90 -9.97
CA GLY A 108 -8.91 7.93 -10.90
C GLY A 108 -7.47 7.53 -10.55
N ILE A 109 -7.09 7.59 -9.27
CA ILE A 109 -5.74 7.25 -8.80
C ILE A 109 -5.74 5.77 -8.35
N ALA A 110 -4.80 4.99 -8.88
CA ALA A 110 -4.61 3.60 -8.46
C ALA A 110 -4.08 3.52 -7.02
N MET A 111 -4.35 2.41 -6.34
CA MET A 111 -4.02 2.25 -4.92
C MET A 111 -3.41 0.89 -4.63
N THR A 112 -2.36 0.90 -3.82
CA THR A 112 -1.96 -0.23 -3.00
C THR A 112 -2.65 -0.10 -1.65
N LEU A 113 -3.35 -1.15 -1.21
CA LEU A 113 -4.03 -1.17 0.08
C LEU A 113 -3.27 -2.09 1.04
N GLU A 114 -2.74 -1.50 2.09
CA GLU A 114 -1.81 -2.18 2.99
C GLU A 114 -1.84 -1.57 4.41
N ASP A 115 -0.85 -1.92 5.20
CA ASP A 115 -0.53 -1.25 6.47
C ASP A 115 0.99 -1.22 6.68
N SER A 116 1.44 -0.60 7.77
CA SER A 116 2.87 -0.57 8.12
C SER A 116 3.38 -1.94 8.55
N TRP A 117 2.58 -2.71 9.24
CA TRP A 117 2.81 -4.09 9.66
C TRP A 117 1.51 -4.71 10.19
N GLY A 118 1.52 -6.03 10.38
CA GLY A 118 0.37 -6.69 10.98
C GLY A 118 0.42 -8.22 10.93
N GLY A 119 -0.70 -8.81 11.30
CA GLY A 119 -0.97 -10.23 11.25
C GLY A 119 -2.40 -10.46 10.76
N ASP A 120 -3.08 -11.46 11.31
CA ASP A 120 -4.41 -11.91 10.88
C ASP A 120 -5.47 -10.79 10.85
N ILE A 121 -5.54 -9.98 11.92
CA ILE A 121 -6.56 -8.93 12.08
C ILE A 121 -6.34 -7.79 11.08
N VAL A 122 -5.07 -7.37 10.92
CA VAL A 122 -4.71 -6.33 9.96
C VAL A 122 -4.95 -6.81 8.52
N THR A 123 -4.56 -8.06 8.21
CA THR A 123 -4.84 -8.66 6.90
C THR A 123 -6.33 -8.70 6.59
N ALA A 124 -7.17 -9.03 7.57
CA ALA A 124 -8.63 -8.99 7.39
C ALA A 124 -9.12 -7.56 7.09
N SER A 125 -8.59 -6.55 7.78
CA SER A 125 -8.91 -5.14 7.51
C SER A 125 -8.55 -4.71 6.10
N ILE A 126 -7.35 -5.07 5.64
CA ILE A 126 -6.88 -4.81 4.27
C ILE A 126 -7.77 -5.51 3.25
N ALA A 127 -8.08 -6.79 3.46
CA ALA A 127 -8.93 -7.56 2.57
C ALA A 127 -10.32 -6.95 2.40
N HIS A 128 -10.95 -6.46 3.48
CA HIS A 128 -12.24 -5.76 3.41
C HIS A 128 -12.15 -4.45 2.63
N LEU A 129 -11.12 -3.66 2.84
CA LEU A 129 -10.91 -2.41 2.11
C LEU A 129 -10.68 -2.68 0.62
N ALA A 130 -9.84 -3.66 0.30
CA ALA A 130 -9.53 -4.07 -1.06
C ALA A 130 -10.74 -4.64 -1.81
N HIS A 131 -11.53 -5.49 -1.14
CA HIS A 131 -12.72 -6.09 -1.74
C HIS A 131 -13.78 -5.06 -2.16
N GLY A 132 -13.84 -3.93 -1.48
CA GLY A 132 -14.73 -2.81 -1.83
C GLY A 132 -14.11 -1.79 -2.79
N THR A 133 -12.96 -2.08 -3.39
CA THR A 133 -12.25 -1.19 -4.33
C THR A 133 -12.44 -1.69 -5.76
N PRO A 134 -12.74 -0.80 -6.74
CA PRO A 134 -12.83 -1.18 -8.15
C PRO A 134 -11.54 -1.87 -8.62
N PRO A 135 -11.62 -3.02 -9.31
CA PRO A 135 -10.43 -3.78 -9.71
C PRO A 135 -9.42 -3.01 -10.54
N GLU A 136 -9.89 -2.07 -11.36
CA GLU A 136 -9.07 -1.23 -12.24
C GLU A 136 -8.24 -0.19 -11.47
N LEU A 137 -8.61 0.11 -10.21
CA LEU A 137 -7.91 1.04 -9.33
C LEU A 137 -7.23 0.33 -8.15
N LEU A 138 -7.45 -0.96 -7.97
CA LEU A 138 -6.71 -1.77 -7.00
C LEU A 138 -5.40 -2.26 -7.65
N PHE A 139 -4.30 -1.58 -7.35
CA PHE A 139 -2.99 -1.95 -7.88
C PHE A 139 -2.50 -3.25 -7.24
N THR A 140 -2.49 -3.31 -5.91
CA THR A 140 -2.22 -4.52 -5.13
C THR A 140 -2.73 -4.38 -3.70
N SER A 141 -2.61 -5.46 -2.91
CA SER A 141 -2.86 -5.45 -1.47
C SER A 141 -1.94 -6.45 -0.77
N THR A 142 -1.61 -6.18 0.50
CA THR A 142 -0.67 -6.99 1.28
C THR A 142 -1.39 -7.96 2.20
N ASP A 143 -0.84 -9.17 2.35
CA ASP A 143 -1.31 -10.21 3.28
C ASP A 143 -0.29 -10.43 4.40
N PHE A 144 -0.26 -9.56 5.40
CA PHE A 144 0.75 -9.62 6.47
C PHE A 144 0.76 -10.92 7.27
N ASN A 145 -0.34 -11.65 7.34
CA ASN A 145 -0.37 -12.94 8.02
C ASN A 145 0.49 -14.02 7.34
N SER A 146 0.90 -13.82 6.10
CA SER A 146 1.87 -14.72 5.45
C SER A 146 3.32 -14.46 5.88
N TYR A 147 3.59 -13.33 6.53
CA TYR A 147 4.92 -12.97 7.04
C TYR A 147 5.16 -13.42 8.48
N VAL A 148 4.14 -13.92 9.16
CA VAL A 148 4.22 -14.34 10.56
C VAL A 148 4.01 -15.85 10.71
N THR A 149 4.64 -16.43 11.71
CA THR A 149 4.54 -17.88 12.01
C THR A 149 3.45 -18.20 13.05
N THR A 150 2.97 -17.19 13.78
CA THR A 150 1.97 -17.37 14.84
C THR A 150 0.66 -16.72 14.41
N SER A 151 -0.39 -17.50 14.26
CA SER A 151 -1.75 -16.99 14.00
C SER A 151 -2.36 -16.46 15.30
N ILE A 152 -2.87 -15.23 15.25
CA ILE A 152 -3.48 -14.51 16.38
C ILE A 152 -5.01 -14.41 16.28
N ALA A 153 -5.61 -14.89 15.19
CA ALA A 153 -7.07 -14.92 15.03
C ALA A 153 -7.51 -16.07 14.12
N ASP A 154 -8.68 -16.63 14.39
CA ASP A 154 -9.35 -17.56 13.49
C ASP A 154 -10.16 -16.82 12.43
N GLY A 155 -10.34 -17.44 11.25
CA GLY A 155 -11.13 -16.88 10.16
C GLY A 155 -10.41 -15.84 9.29
N ALA A 156 -9.11 -15.61 9.54
CA ALA A 156 -8.34 -14.64 8.75
C ALA A 156 -8.24 -15.03 7.27
N PRO A 157 -8.22 -14.05 6.36
CA PRO A 157 -8.00 -14.30 4.95
C PRO A 157 -6.70 -15.07 4.70
N GLN A 158 -6.78 -16.03 3.79
CA GLN A 158 -5.61 -16.83 3.40
C GLN A 158 -5.31 -16.59 1.93
N ARG A 159 -4.04 -16.34 1.61
CA ARG A 159 -3.60 -16.24 0.22
C ARG A 159 -3.61 -17.61 -0.45
N LYS A 160 -4.33 -17.70 -1.55
CA LYS A 160 -4.36 -18.86 -2.44
C LYS A 160 -4.09 -18.41 -3.86
N GLU A 161 -3.08 -18.96 -4.50
CA GLU A 161 -2.71 -18.62 -5.89
C GLU A 161 -2.56 -17.10 -6.10
N GLY A 162 -1.89 -16.42 -5.18
CA GLY A 162 -1.68 -14.97 -5.22
C GLY A 162 -2.89 -14.10 -4.91
N ARG A 163 -4.01 -14.68 -4.48
CA ARG A 163 -5.27 -13.98 -4.20
C ARG A 163 -5.76 -14.25 -2.78
N MET A 164 -6.47 -13.29 -2.21
CA MET A 164 -7.20 -13.45 -0.94
C MET A 164 -8.58 -12.80 -1.06
N SER A 165 -9.50 -13.19 -0.16
CA SER A 165 -10.86 -12.64 -0.11
C SER A 165 -11.20 -12.20 1.30
N ALA A 166 -11.99 -11.13 1.43
CA ALA A 166 -12.59 -10.75 2.68
C ALA A 166 -13.62 -11.78 3.15
N SER A 167 -13.80 -11.88 4.45
CA SER A 167 -14.86 -12.70 5.04
C SER A 167 -16.25 -12.10 4.76
N THR A 168 -17.27 -12.95 4.70
CA THR A 168 -18.69 -12.54 4.65
C THR A 168 -19.33 -12.47 6.03
N GLN A 169 -18.60 -12.82 7.09
CA GLN A 169 -19.07 -12.74 8.46
C GLN A 169 -19.09 -11.30 8.97
N PRO A 170 -19.94 -10.99 9.98
CA PRO A 170 -20.00 -9.64 10.56
C PRO A 170 -18.64 -9.12 11.07
N GLY A 171 -18.46 -7.81 11.01
CA GLY A 171 -17.20 -7.16 11.39
C GLY A 171 -16.08 -7.48 10.41
N LEU A 172 -14.90 -7.78 10.91
CA LEU A 172 -13.76 -8.25 10.10
C LEU A 172 -13.84 -9.75 9.76
N GLY A 173 -14.82 -10.47 10.35
CA GLY A 173 -14.99 -11.90 10.16
C GLY A 173 -13.87 -12.74 10.76
N VAL A 174 -13.18 -12.22 11.77
CA VAL A 174 -12.13 -12.93 12.51
C VAL A 174 -12.45 -12.98 14.00
N THR A 175 -11.98 -14.02 14.67
CA THR A 175 -12.10 -14.18 16.12
C THR A 175 -10.70 -14.17 16.75
N PRO A 176 -10.35 -13.17 17.59
CA PRO A 176 -9.05 -13.12 18.25
C PRO A 176 -8.80 -14.34 19.14
N LYS A 177 -7.58 -14.85 19.13
CA LYS A 177 -7.10 -15.93 20.00
C LYS A 177 -6.50 -15.32 21.27
N TRP A 178 -7.32 -15.16 22.30
CA TRP A 178 -6.91 -14.48 23.53
C TRP A 178 -5.83 -15.24 24.31
N ASP A 179 -5.77 -16.56 24.18
CA ASP A 179 -4.72 -17.41 24.74
C ASP A 179 -3.34 -17.15 24.09
N VAL A 180 -3.33 -16.72 22.82
CA VAL A 180 -2.10 -16.35 22.08
C VAL A 180 -1.75 -14.89 22.31
N LEU A 181 -2.75 -14.00 22.29
CA LEU A 181 -2.55 -12.56 22.45
C LEU A 181 -2.14 -12.16 23.88
N GLY A 182 -2.59 -12.92 24.90
CA GLY A 182 -2.37 -12.61 26.30
C GLY A 182 -3.21 -11.44 26.81
N ASP A 183 -2.80 -10.88 27.95
CA ASP A 183 -3.51 -9.76 28.57
C ASP A 183 -3.29 -8.44 27.79
N PRO A 184 -4.33 -7.60 27.65
CA PRO A 184 -4.22 -6.34 26.96
C PRO A 184 -3.34 -5.35 27.75
N VAL A 185 -2.37 -4.74 27.07
CA VAL A 185 -1.47 -3.71 27.65
C VAL A 185 -2.17 -2.38 27.88
N SER A 186 -3.26 -2.11 27.17
CA SER A 186 -4.13 -0.95 27.37
C SER A 186 -5.53 -1.20 26.81
N ARG A 187 -6.50 -0.49 27.36
CA ARG A 187 -7.90 -0.49 26.90
C ARG A 187 -8.36 0.93 26.66
N PHE A 188 -9.10 1.16 25.58
CA PHE A 188 -9.71 2.44 25.23
C PHE A 188 -11.22 2.25 25.23
N GLU A 189 -11.96 3.13 25.93
CA GLU A 189 -13.43 3.18 26.01
C GLU A 189 -13.99 4.31 25.15
#